data_71ccdca2c5596497ed99b22df6da2f94
#
_entry.id   71ccdca2c5596497ed99b22df6da2f94
#
_cell.length_a   1.000
_cell.length_b   1.000
_cell.length_c   1.000
_cell.angle_alpha   90.00
_cell.angle_beta   90.00
_cell.angle_gamma   90.00
#
_symmetry.space_group_name_H-M   'P 1'
#
loop_
_entity.id
_entity.type
_entity.pdbx_description
1 polymer ?
#
loop_
_entity_poly.entity_id
_entity_poly.type
_entity_poly.pdbx_seq_one_letter_code
_entity_poly.pdbx_strand_id
1 'polypeptide(L)'
;MAGSGNDRVPAPSFNPWTAAYEYAVDAWQRGVLYADVMRQRGNQYHDHMAKRAPNVLSMEYELVLDGRELPRPVNYGLLRIKPPEGVTVDPIKRPFLVVDPRAGHGPGIGGFKPEGEMGVAVGAGHSPHFATFLPQPVPTQTVEDVMKAEAHFLEEIIARHPDAEGKPVVVANCQAGWQIMMTAAVRPELFGPIIIAGAPLSYWAGWRGMNPMRYAGGLLGGSWLTALTSDLGDGKFDGAWLVQNFENLNPANTLWSKQYNLYSKVDTEAGRYLSFEKWWGGHVFLNGPEIQYIVDNLFVGNRLSTAGLVTSDGIRIDLRNIRSPVVVFCSKGDNITPPPQTLGWIPDLYQDDAEVLAHDQTIVYAVHESIGHLGIFVSGSVARKEHQEFTSNIEMIDVLPPGIYQAEIADKTPDTP
;
A
#
# COMPACT_ATOMS: atom_id res chain seq x y z
N MET A 1 -42.73 -67.14 1.11
CA MET A 1 -41.39 -67.11 1.67
C MET A 1 -40.45 -66.56 0.61
N ALA A 2 -40.16 -65.31 0.67
CA ALA A 2 -39.19 -64.66 -0.21
C ALA A 2 -38.09 -64.10 0.70
N GLY A 3 -36.86 -64.72 0.59
CA GLY A 3 -35.70 -64.31 1.34
C GLY A 3 -35.13 -63.02 0.74
N SER A 4 -35.09 -61.94 1.55
CA SER A 4 -34.35 -60.73 1.18
C SER A 4 -32.87 -60.99 1.41
N GLY A 5 -32.15 -61.20 0.33
CA GLY A 5 -30.72 -61.19 0.32
C GLY A 5 -30.20 -59.80 0.66
N ASN A 6 -29.59 -59.65 1.79
CA ASN A 6 -28.91 -58.45 2.25
C ASN A 6 -27.49 -58.43 1.62
N ASP A 7 -27.35 -57.98 0.39
CA ASP A 7 -26.04 -57.74 -0.24
C ASP A 7 -25.35 -56.56 0.49
N ARG A 8 -24.71 -56.87 1.62
CA ARG A 8 -23.76 -55.94 2.23
C ARG A 8 -22.53 -55.83 1.33
N VAL A 9 -22.37 -54.75 0.62
CA VAL A 9 -21.11 -54.40 -0.03
C VAL A 9 -20.03 -54.40 1.07
N PRO A 10 -19.00 -55.27 0.94
CA PRO A 10 -17.93 -55.33 1.96
C PRO A 10 -17.27 -53.92 2.02
N ALA A 11 -17.10 -53.43 3.20
CA ALA A 11 -16.34 -52.19 3.43
C ALA A 11 -14.92 -52.38 2.84
N PRO A 12 -14.36 -51.37 2.13
CA PRO A 12 -13.04 -51.48 1.54
C PRO A 12 -12.04 -51.79 2.66
N SER A 13 -11.32 -52.93 2.50
CA SER A 13 -10.30 -53.34 3.45
C SER A 13 -9.14 -52.34 3.40
N PHE A 14 -8.89 -51.60 4.51
CA PHE A 14 -7.75 -50.72 4.63
C PHE A 14 -6.47 -51.54 4.55
N ASN A 15 -5.65 -51.32 3.50
CA ASN A 15 -4.31 -51.90 3.38
C ASN A 15 -3.29 -50.78 3.63
N PRO A 16 -2.54 -50.84 4.74
CA PRO A 16 -1.58 -49.79 5.08
C PRO A 16 -0.43 -49.66 4.08
N TRP A 17 -0.05 -50.71 3.38
CA TRP A 17 1.01 -50.67 2.35
C TRP A 17 0.53 -49.92 1.09
N THR A 18 -0.69 -50.17 0.65
CA THR A 18 -1.27 -49.46 -0.48
C THR A 18 -1.43 -47.97 -0.15
N ALA A 19 -1.95 -47.64 1.03
CA ALA A 19 -2.07 -46.27 1.48
C ALA A 19 -0.70 -45.57 1.60
N ALA A 20 0.33 -46.24 2.09
CA ALA A 20 1.68 -45.70 2.16
C ALA A 20 2.27 -45.44 0.76
N TYR A 21 2.03 -46.35 -0.18
CA TYR A 21 2.49 -46.21 -1.56
C TYR A 21 1.80 -45.04 -2.25
N GLU A 22 0.46 -44.95 -2.14
CA GLU A 22 -0.35 -43.84 -2.70
C GLU A 22 0.08 -42.49 -2.14
N TYR A 23 0.33 -42.42 -0.81
CA TYR A 23 0.88 -41.22 -0.18
C TYR A 23 2.25 -40.84 -0.73
N ALA A 24 3.16 -41.82 -0.89
CA ALA A 24 4.50 -41.56 -1.43
C ALA A 24 4.44 -41.04 -2.88
N VAL A 25 3.56 -41.61 -3.69
CA VAL A 25 3.33 -41.15 -5.08
C VAL A 25 2.77 -39.73 -5.11
N ASP A 26 1.73 -39.44 -4.32
CA ASP A 26 1.15 -38.11 -4.22
C ASP A 26 2.19 -37.07 -3.72
N ALA A 27 2.93 -37.40 -2.68
CA ALA A 27 3.96 -36.53 -2.14
C ALA A 27 5.06 -36.23 -3.18
N TRP A 28 5.49 -37.23 -3.94
CA TRP A 28 6.45 -37.03 -5.03
C TRP A 28 5.88 -36.16 -6.16
N GLN A 29 4.66 -36.41 -6.60
CA GLN A 29 3.98 -35.62 -7.64
C GLN A 29 3.84 -34.16 -7.20
N ARG A 30 3.40 -33.90 -5.95
CA ARG A 30 3.34 -32.55 -5.38
C ARG A 30 4.71 -31.90 -5.34
N GLY A 31 5.77 -32.64 -5.01
CA GLY A 31 7.15 -32.16 -5.03
C GLY A 31 7.60 -31.68 -6.40
N VAL A 32 7.25 -32.42 -7.47
CA VAL A 32 7.55 -32.04 -8.85
C VAL A 32 6.77 -30.79 -9.27
N LEU A 33 5.48 -30.74 -8.96
CA LEU A 33 4.63 -29.57 -9.26
C LEU A 33 5.10 -28.33 -8.50
N TYR A 34 5.44 -28.47 -7.21
CA TYR A 34 6.02 -27.40 -6.40
C TYR A 34 7.31 -26.86 -7.03
N ALA A 35 8.23 -27.75 -7.44
CA ALA A 35 9.48 -27.34 -8.10
C ALA A 35 9.20 -26.60 -9.42
N ASP A 36 8.18 -27.01 -10.17
CA ASP A 36 7.78 -26.29 -11.38
C ASP A 36 7.21 -24.89 -11.07
N VAL A 37 6.42 -24.75 -10.02
CA VAL A 37 5.94 -23.42 -9.57
C VAL A 37 7.13 -22.52 -9.18
N MET A 38 8.17 -23.06 -8.51
CA MET A 38 9.37 -22.29 -8.20
C MET A 38 10.13 -21.86 -9.46
N ARG A 39 10.22 -22.73 -10.47
CA ARG A 39 10.77 -22.39 -11.78
C ARG A 39 9.95 -21.28 -12.47
N GLN A 40 8.62 -21.39 -12.47
CA GLN A 40 7.72 -20.39 -13.02
C GLN A 40 7.88 -19.03 -12.31
N ARG A 41 8.04 -19.04 -10.98
CA ARG A 41 8.32 -17.82 -10.20
C ARG A 41 9.60 -17.12 -10.68
N GLY A 42 10.69 -17.88 -10.88
CA GLY A 42 11.94 -17.33 -11.38
C GLY A 42 11.81 -16.72 -12.78
N ASN A 43 11.19 -17.44 -13.72
CA ASN A 43 10.95 -16.94 -15.06
C ASN A 43 10.08 -15.68 -15.06
N GLN A 44 8.97 -15.70 -14.31
CA GLN A 44 8.07 -14.56 -14.16
C GLN A 44 8.78 -13.32 -13.62
N TYR A 45 9.72 -13.48 -12.67
CA TYR A 45 10.51 -12.37 -12.15
C TYR A 45 11.32 -11.71 -13.27
N HIS A 46 12.06 -12.49 -14.07
CA HIS A 46 12.84 -11.95 -15.17
C HIS A 46 11.98 -11.24 -16.22
N ASP A 47 10.88 -11.87 -16.63
CA ASP A 47 9.95 -11.30 -17.63
C ASP A 47 9.28 -10.02 -17.11
N HIS A 48 8.96 -9.98 -15.81
CA HIS A 48 8.34 -8.83 -15.17
C HIS A 48 9.31 -7.65 -15.08
N MET A 49 10.52 -7.89 -14.57
CA MET A 49 11.53 -6.84 -14.38
C MET A 49 12.14 -6.31 -15.68
N ALA A 50 12.01 -7.04 -16.79
CA ALA A 50 12.40 -6.57 -18.13
C ALA A 50 11.45 -5.53 -18.73
N LYS A 51 10.26 -5.32 -18.14
CA LYS A 51 9.30 -4.32 -18.62
C LYS A 51 9.79 -2.91 -18.36
N ARG A 52 9.38 -1.94 -19.20
CA ARG A 52 9.72 -0.52 -19.02
C ARG A 52 9.19 0.07 -17.70
N ALA A 53 7.99 -0.34 -17.29
CA ALA A 53 7.34 0.06 -16.04
C ALA A 53 6.65 -1.17 -15.42
N PRO A 54 7.43 -2.06 -14.77
CA PRO A 54 6.88 -3.25 -14.17
C PRO A 54 5.96 -2.86 -13.01
N ASN A 55 4.72 -3.36 -13.06
CA ASN A 55 3.71 -3.19 -12.01
C ASN A 55 2.73 -4.37 -12.07
N VAL A 56 1.86 -4.46 -11.09
CA VAL A 56 0.87 -5.55 -10.98
C VAL A 56 -0.56 -5.03 -11.02
N LEU A 57 -0.80 -3.91 -11.69
CA LEU A 57 -2.14 -3.39 -11.89
C LEU A 57 -3.00 -4.38 -12.68
N SER A 58 -4.23 -4.57 -12.23
CA SER A 58 -5.22 -5.47 -12.86
C SER A 58 -5.97 -4.83 -14.01
N MET A 59 -5.98 -3.50 -14.10
CA MET A 59 -6.63 -2.73 -15.16
C MET A 59 -5.60 -2.23 -16.19
N GLU A 60 -6.05 -2.03 -17.41
CA GLU A 60 -5.24 -1.38 -18.44
C GLU A 60 -4.94 0.08 -18.06
N TYR A 61 -3.78 0.55 -18.49
CA TYR A 61 -3.34 1.91 -18.23
C TYR A 61 -2.55 2.50 -19.40
N GLU A 62 -2.39 3.81 -19.39
CA GLU A 62 -1.44 4.52 -20.23
C GLU A 62 -0.48 5.34 -19.37
N LEU A 63 0.77 5.45 -19.82
CA LEU A 63 1.75 6.34 -19.19
C LEU A 63 1.46 7.77 -19.65
N VAL A 64 1.04 8.61 -18.71
CA VAL A 64 0.74 10.03 -18.94
C VAL A 64 1.99 10.88 -18.85
N LEU A 65 2.84 10.60 -17.83
CA LEU A 65 4.06 11.35 -17.59
C LEU A 65 5.15 10.42 -17.04
N ASP A 66 6.34 10.51 -17.65
CA ASP A 66 7.53 9.82 -17.15
C ASP A 66 8.37 10.82 -16.35
N GLY A 67 8.49 10.59 -15.05
CA GLY A 67 9.22 11.48 -14.14
C GLY A 67 10.72 11.61 -14.48
N ARG A 68 11.27 10.67 -15.25
CA ARG A 68 12.66 10.75 -15.73
C ARG A 68 12.88 11.87 -16.77
N GLU A 69 11.81 12.37 -17.37
CA GLU A 69 11.82 13.46 -18.35
C GLU A 69 11.59 14.83 -17.71
N LEU A 70 11.33 14.89 -16.40
CA LEU A 70 11.18 16.14 -15.66
C LEU A 70 12.51 16.90 -15.52
N PRO A 71 12.47 18.23 -15.34
CA PRO A 71 13.67 19.05 -15.09
C PRO A 71 14.49 18.59 -13.88
N ARG A 72 13.82 18.01 -12.86
CA ARG A 72 14.43 17.27 -11.75
C ARG A 72 13.98 15.82 -11.88
N PRO A 73 14.77 14.96 -12.55
CA PRO A 73 14.35 13.62 -12.91
C PRO A 73 14.15 12.73 -11.67
N VAL A 74 13.08 11.92 -11.72
CA VAL A 74 12.77 10.92 -10.70
C VAL A 74 12.33 9.61 -11.37
N ASN A 75 12.47 8.49 -10.66
CA ASN A 75 12.00 7.20 -11.15
C ASN A 75 10.50 6.95 -10.89
N TYR A 76 9.71 8.01 -10.84
CA TYR A 76 8.25 7.94 -10.73
C TYR A 76 7.58 8.21 -12.08
N GLY A 77 6.37 7.72 -12.22
CA GLY A 77 5.55 7.97 -13.40
C GLY A 77 4.08 8.09 -13.06
N LEU A 78 3.37 8.89 -13.81
CA LEU A 78 1.93 9.04 -13.71
C LEU A 78 1.26 8.17 -14.76
N LEU A 79 0.43 7.23 -14.30
CA LEU A 79 -0.42 6.39 -15.15
C LEU A 79 -1.86 6.88 -15.09
N ARG A 80 -2.55 6.87 -16.22
CA ARG A 80 -4.02 6.97 -16.28
C ARG A 80 -4.58 5.57 -16.44
N ILE A 81 -5.50 5.17 -15.57
CA ILE A 81 -6.17 3.88 -15.63
C ILE A 81 -7.32 3.96 -16.64
N LYS A 82 -7.39 2.99 -17.54
CA LYS A 82 -8.48 2.90 -18.49
C LYS A 82 -9.66 2.20 -17.82
N PRO A 83 -10.86 2.80 -17.88
CA PRO A 83 -12.07 2.12 -17.40
C PRO A 83 -12.28 0.80 -18.13
N PRO A 84 -12.76 -0.24 -17.46
CA PRO A 84 -13.17 -1.48 -18.11
C PRO A 84 -14.28 -1.22 -19.17
N GLU A 85 -14.39 -2.13 -20.13
CA GLU A 85 -15.43 -2.04 -21.16
C GLU A 85 -16.83 -1.92 -20.53
N GLY A 86 -17.62 -0.98 -21.01
CA GLY A 86 -18.97 -0.70 -20.51
C GLY A 86 -19.05 0.16 -19.25
N VAL A 87 -17.91 0.56 -18.66
CA VAL A 87 -17.87 1.48 -17.51
C VAL A 87 -17.59 2.90 -17.99
N THR A 88 -18.47 3.85 -17.66
CA THR A 88 -18.33 5.26 -18.03
C THR A 88 -17.82 6.06 -16.85
N VAL A 89 -16.80 6.88 -17.09
CA VAL A 89 -16.28 7.89 -16.14
C VAL A 89 -17.03 9.20 -16.38
N ASP A 90 -17.46 9.85 -15.32
CA ASP A 90 -18.11 11.15 -15.36
C ASP A 90 -17.04 12.27 -15.35
N PRO A 91 -16.94 13.09 -16.40
CA PRO A 91 -15.92 14.14 -16.47
C PRO A 91 -16.09 15.26 -15.42
N ILE A 92 -17.29 15.38 -14.83
CA ILE A 92 -17.56 16.37 -13.79
C ILE A 92 -17.03 15.91 -12.43
N LYS A 93 -17.01 14.61 -12.20
CA LYS A 93 -16.48 14.06 -10.95
C LYS A 93 -14.99 14.29 -10.85
N ARG A 94 -14.55 14.66 -9.64
CA ARG A 94 -13.12 14.87 -9.36
C ARG A 94 -12.29 13.61 -9.65
N PRO A 95 -11.11 13.73 -10.25
CA PRO A 95 -10.23 12.60 -10.48
C PRO A 95 -9.63 12.06 -9.18
N PHE A 96 -9.19 10.80 -9.22
CA PHE A 96 -8.47 10.14 -8.13
C PHE A 96 -7.01 9.93 -8.52
N LEU A 97 -6.10 10.09 -7.55
CA LEU A 97 -4.71 9.67 -7.64
C LEU A 97 -4.43 8.66 -6.52
N VAL A 98 -4.14 7.43 -6.88
CA VAL A 98 -3.64 6.43 -5.93
C VAL A 98 -2.12 6.41 -5.99
N VAL A 99 -1.47 6.57 -4.84
CA VAL A 99 -0.01 6.62 -4.72
C VAL A 99 0.50 5.36 -4.05
N ASP A 100 1.38 4.65 -4.73
CA ASP A 100 1.95 3.41 -4.23
C ASP A 100 3.13 3.66 -3.27
N PRO A 101 3.22 2.93 -2.16
CA PRO A 101 4.33 3.09 -1.23
C PRO A 101 5.63 2.48 -1.76
N ARG A 102 6.73 3.18 -1.65
CA ARG A 102 8.08 2.62 -1.86
C ARG A 102 8.53 1.85 -0.62
N ALA A 103 8.01 0.65 -0.46
CA ALA A 103 8.31 -0.22 0.67
C ALA A 103 9.19 -1.43 0.29
N GLY A 104 9.84 -1.36 -0.87
CA GLY A 104 10.78 -2.37 -1.37
C GLY A 104 10.18 -3.39 -2.33
N HIS A 105 8.88 -3.65 -2.27
CA HIS A 105 8.14 -4.47 -3.24
C HIS A 105 7.84 -3.69 -4.53
N GLY A 106 7.37 -4.37 -5.57
CA GLY A 106 6.94 -3.74 -6.81
C GLY A 106 5.65 -2.92 -6.66
N PRO A 107 5.38 -1.98 -7.59
CA PRO A 107 4.18 -1.15 -7.54
C PRO A 107 2.92 -1.92 -7.91
N GLY A 108 1.78 -1.55 -7.27
CA GLY A 108 0.47 -2.12 -7.56
C GLY A 108 -0.55 -2.06 -6.42
N ILE A 109 -0.21 -1.50 -5.25
CA ILE A 109 -1.17 -1.35 -4.14
C ILE A 109 -2.32 -0.42 -4.59
N GLY A 110 -3.55 -0.82 -4.23
CA GLY A 110 -4.77 -0.13 -4.66
C GLY A 110 -5.32 -0.59 -6.01
N GLY A 111 -4.51 -1.26 -6.85
CA GLY A 111 -4.90 -1.75 -8.17
C GLY A 111 -4.53 -3.20 -8.47
N PHE A 112 -4.03 -3.93 -7.49
CA PHE A 112 -3.66 -5.34 -7.63
C PHE A 112 -4.87 -6.26 -7.96
N LYS A 113 -6.06 -5.86 -7.51
CA LYS A 113 -7.32 -6.53 -7.82
C LYS A 113 -8.28 -5.56 -8.50
N PRO A 114 -9.18 -6.05 -9.39
CA PRO A 114 -10.19 -5.21 -10.01
C PRO A 114 -11.10 -4.50 -8.99
N GLU A 115 -11.36 -5.13 -7.84
CA GLU A 115 -12.17 -4.60 -6.74
C GLU A 115 -11.37 -3.73 -5.76
N GLY A 116 -10.11 -3.39 -6.06
CA GLY A 116 -9.28 -2.52 -5.21
C GLY A 116 -9.72 -1.05 -5.27
N GLU A 117 -8.97 -0.17 -4.62
CA GLU A 117 -9.25 1.28 -4.53
C GLU A 117 -9.52 1.92 -5.88
N MET A 118 -8.72 1.59 -6.89
CA MET A 118 -8.94 2.11 -8.26
C MET A 118 -10.23 1.59 -8.88
N GLY A 119 -10.58 0.31 -8.66
CA GLY A 119 -11.84 -0.25 -9.13
C GLY A 119 -13.05 0.38 -8.46
N VAL A 120 -12.95 0.68 -7.17
CA VAL A 120 -13.98 1.42 -6.42
C VAL A 120 -14.16 2.82 -7.00
N ALA A 121 -13.07 3.55 -7.25
CA ALA A 121 -13.12 4.88 -7.85
C ALA A 121 -13.75 4.86 -9.25
N VAL A 122 -13.34 3.93 -10.11
CA VAL A 122 -13.95 3.73 -11.45
C VAL A 122 -15.44 3.39 -11.35
N GLY A 123 -15.79 2.45 -10.47
CA GLY A 123 -17.18 2.03 -10.25
C GLY A 123 -18.08 3.16 -9.76
N ALA A 124 -17.53 4.11 -9.03
CA ALA A 124 -18.19 5.34 -8.60
C ALA A 124 -18.21 6.44 -9.69
N GLY A 125 -17.61 6.22 -10.85
CA GLY A 125 -17.58 7.16 -11.98
C GLY A 125 -16.43 8.16 -11.97
N HIS A 126 -15.45 8.03 -11.07
CA HIS A 126 -14.26 8.86 -11.03
C HIS A 126 -13.20 8.41 -12.02
N SER A 127 -12.35 9.32 -12.51
CA SER A 127 -11.19 9.02 -13.34
C SER A 127 -9.96 8.71 -12.48
N PRO A 128 -9.50 7.45 -12.37
CA PRO A 128 -8.36 7.12 -11.54
C PRO A 128 -7.04 7.25 -12.27
N HIS A 129 -6.06 7.76 -11.54
CA HIS A 129 -4.65 7.81 -11.89
C HIS A 129 -3.84 7.05 -10.85
N PHE A 130 -2.64 6.65 -11.23
CA PHE A 130 -1.74 5.90 -10.36
C PHE A 130 -0.32 6.45 -10.44
N ALA A 131 0.23 6.85 -9.30
CA ALA A 131 1.64 7.19 -9.21
C ALA A 131 2.43 5.91 -8.97
N THR A 132 3.13 5.47 -10.02
CA THR A 132 4.01 4.29 -10.01
C THR A 132 5.46 4.70 -9.83
N PHE A 133 6.34 3.73 -9.54
CA PHE A 133 7.78 3.94 -9.56
C PHE A 133 8.47 2.83 -10.36
N LEU A 134 9.66 3.13 -10.84
CA LEU A 134 10.47 2.23 -11.65
C LEU A 134 11.53 1.54 -10.78
N PRO A 135 12.01 0.33 -11.16
CA PRO A 135 12.92 -0.44 -10.34
C PRO A 135 14.23 0.23 -9.98
N GLN A 136 14.77 1.07 -10.89
CA GLN A 136 16.04 1.75 -10.69
C GLN A 136 15.81 3.24 -10.39
N PRO A 137 16.35 3.76 -9.29
CA PRO A 137 16.28 5.19 -8.99
C PRO A 137 17.13 6.00 -9.97
N VAL A 138 16.79 7.28 -10.13
CA VAL A 138 17.69 8.22 -10.80
C VAL A 138 18.84 8.56 -9.84
N PRO A 139 20.11 8.54 -10.28
CA PRO A 139 21.27 8.64 -9.38
C PRO A 139 21.31 9.85 -8.45
N THR A 140 20.73 10.99 -8.85
CA THR A 140 20.72 12.23 -8.04
C THR A 140 19.38 12.53 -7.39
N GLN A 141 18.41 11.66 -7.51
CA GLN A 141 17.06 11.81 -6.98
C GLN A 141 17.08 11.91 -5.46
N THR A 142 16.29 12.82 -4.92
CA THR A 142 16.04 13.01 -3.50
C THR A 142 14.56 12.85 -3.17
N VAL A 143 14.24 12.74 -1.88
CA VAL A 143 12.83 12.74 -1.41
C VAL A 143 12.11 14.02 -1.83
N GLU A 144 12.79 15.17 -1.82
CA GLU A 144 12.20 16.46 -2.27
C GLU A 144 11.94 16.48 -3.78
N ASP A 145 12.78 15.83 -4.59
CA ASP A 145 12.53 15.72 -6.03
C ASP A 145 11.26 14.91 -6.30
N VAL A 146 11.05 13.85 -5.52
CA VAL A 146 9.82 13.05 -5.61
C VAL A 146 8.60 13.87 -5.19
N MET A 147 8.67 14.65 -4.09
CA MET A 147 7.59 15.55 -3.69
C MET A 147 7.24 16.55 -4.81
N LYS A 148 8.25 17.16 -5.44
CA LYS A 148 8.05 18.09 -6.56
C LYS A 148 7.44 17.40 -7.79
N ALA A 149 7.85 16.16 -8.07
CA ALA A 149 7.25 15.37 -9.14
C ALA A 149 5.78 15.01 -8.87
N GLU A 150 5.44 14.63 -7.64
CA GLU A 150 4.04 14.36 -7.27
C GLU A 150 3.16 15.62 -7.36
N ALA A 151 3.68 16.79 -6.95
CA ALA A 151 2.99 18.04 -7.16
C ALA A 151 2.74 18.30 -8.66
N HIS A 152 3.73 18.03 -9.50
CA HIS A 152 3.58 18.16 -10.96
C HIS A 152 2.59 17.13 -11.54
N PHE A 153 2.55 15.92 -11.01
CA PHE A 153 1.53 14.94 -11.40
C PHE A 153 0.12 15.42 -11.08
N LEU A 154 -0.08 16.06 -9.94
CA LEU A 154 -1.38 16.67 -9.59
C LEU A 154 -1.73 17.84 -10.51
N GLU A 155 -0.76 18.70 -10.84
CA GLU A 155 -0.95 19.76 -11.83
C GLU A 155 -1.41 19.22 -13.19
N GLU A 156 -0.78 18.15 -13.66
CA GLU A 156 -1.14 17.47 -14.90
C GLU A 156 -2.54 16.85 -14.85
N ILE A 157 -2.90 16.20 -13.73
CA ILE A 157 -4.25 15.65 -13.52
C ILE A 157 -5.28 16.77 -13.56
N ILE A 158 -5.04 17.89 -12.86
CA ILE A 158 -5.94 19.04 -12.85
C ILE A 158 -6.10 19.60 -14.26
N ALA A 159 -5.02 19.76 -15.01
CA ALA A 159 -5.06 20.27 -16.37
C ALA A 159 -5.84 19.35 -17.34
N ARG A 160 -5.84 18.04 -17.12
CA ARG A 160 -6.59 17.05 -17.91
C ARG A 160 -8.07 16.95 -17.55
N HIS A 161 -8.45 17.48 -16.40
CA HIS A 161 -9.84 17.43 -15.90
C HIS A 161 -10.36 18.83 -15.59
N PRO A 162 -10.46 19.72 -16.62
CA PRO A 162 -10.85 21.12 -16.40
C PRO A 162 -12.30 21.28 -15.97
N ASP A 163 -13.15 20.31 -16.26
CA ASP A 163 -14.58 20.32 -15.93
C ASP A 163 -14.90 19.68 -14.56
N ALA A 164 -13.89 19.15 -13.87
CA ALA A 164 -14.08 18.47 -12.60
C ALA A 164 -14.49 19.42 -11.48
N GLU A 165 -15.51 19.05 -10.71
CA GLU A 165 -15.99 19.78 -9.53
C GLU A 165 -15.09 19.50 -8.32
N GLY A 166 -13.91 20.12 -8.29
CA GLY A 166 -12.95 20.01 -7.19
C GLY A 166 -11.59 19.44 -7.58
N LYS A 167 -10.65 19.55 -6.65
CA LYS A 167 -9.29 19.04 -6.82
C LYS A 167 -9.24 17.51 -6.70
N PRO A 168 -8.18 16.85 -7.22
CA PRO A 168 -8.04 15.40 -7.13
C PRO A 168 -8.12 14.87 -5.70
N VAL A 169 -8.84 13.77 -5.51
CA VAL A 169 -8.73 12.94 -4.30
C VAL A 169 -7.42 12.18 -4.39
N VAL A 170 -6.64 12.20 -3.32
CA VAL A 170 -5.37 11.46 -3.26
C VAL A 170 -5.47 10.35 -2.23
N VAL A 171 -5.28 9.11 -2.68
CA VAL A 171 -5.19 7.92 -1.81
C VAL A 171 -3.73 7.54 -1.67
N ALA A 172 -3.21 7.61 -0.46
CA ALA A 172 -1.81 7.36 -0.17
C ALA A 172 -1.67 6.20 0.84
N ASN A 173 -1.17 5.09 0.34
CA ASN A 173 -1.07 3.85 1.08
C ASN A 173 0.27 3.71 1.80
N CYS A 174 0.27 3.22 3.05
CA CYS A 174 1.48 2.93 3.82
C CYS A 174 2.48 4.11 3.78
N GLN A 175 3.70 3.89 3.35
CA GLN A 175 4.74 4.93 3.27
C GLN A 175 4.44 6.05 2.28
N ALA A 176 3.55 5.87 1.32
CA ALA A 176 3.09 6.98 0.46
C ALA A 176 2.37 8.05 1.28
N GLY A 177 1.76 7.69 2.42
CA GLY A 177 1.06 8.64 3.29
C GLY A 177 1.96 9.77 3.78
N TRP A 178 3.13 9.48 4.37
CA TRP A 178 4.03 10.54 4.83
C TRP A 178 4.51 11.42 3.67
N GLN A 179 4.78 10.83 2.50
CA GLN A 179 5.27 11.53 1.34
C GLN A 179 4.23 12.50 0.78
N ILE A 180 3.00 12.04 0.58
CA ILE A 180 1.87 12.88 0.13
C ILE A 180 1.51 13.96 1.15
N MET A 181 1.54 13.66 2.44
CA MET A 181 1.30 14.66 3.48
C MET A 181 2.38 15.76 3.49
N MET A 182 3.64 15.42 3.21
CA MET A 182 4.70 16.41 3.00
C MET A 182 4.42 17.28 1.78
N THR A 183 4.02 16.68 0.66
CA THR A 183 3.66 17.39 -0.59
C THR A 183 2.47 18.32 -0.35
N ALA A 184 1.43 17.85 0.33
CA ALA A 184 0.23 18.63 0.65
C ALA A 184 0.50 19.79 1.62
N ALA A 185 1.44 19.63 2.55
CA ALA A 185 1.85 20.69 3.45
C ALA A 185 2.60 21.85 2.74
N VAL A 186 3.25 21.57 1.60
CA VAL A 186 4.01 22.54 0.79
C VAL A 186 3.16 23.10 -0.35
N ARG A 187 2.27 22.30 -0.92
CA ARG A 187 1.42 22.65 -2.08
C ARG A 187 -0.07 22.34 -1.82
N PRO A 188 -0.66 22.93 -0.76
CA PRO A 188 -2.03 22.57 -0.34
C PRO A 188 -3.10 22.86 -1.39
N GLU A 189 -2.85 23.78 -2.31
CA GLU A 189 -3.79 24.19 -3.36
C GLU A 189 -4.02 23.14 -4.46
N LEU A 190 -3.20 22.08 -4.49
CA LEU A 190 -3.32 21.03 -5.50
C LEU A 190 -4.25 19.89 -5.09
N PHE A 191 -4.61 19.82 -3.82
CA PHE A 191 -5.29 18.66 -3.23
C PHE A 191 -6.78 18.90 -3.02
N GLY A 192 -7.59 17.90 -3.35
CA GLY A 192 -8.88 17.61 -2.74
C GLY A 192 -8.71 16.74 -1.49
N PRO A 193 -9.73 16.03 -1.03
CA PRO A 193 -9.61 15.14 0.13
C PRO A 193 -8.45 14.15 -0.01
N ILE A 194 -7.71 13.95 1.09
CA ILE A 194 -6.55 13.05 1.16
C ILE A 194 -6.93 11.86 2.02
N ILE A 195 -6.85 10.65 1.46
CA ILE A 195 -7.07 9.40 2.19
C ILE A 195 -5.71 8.77 2.46
N ILE A 196 -5.32 8.69 3.73
CA ILE A 196 -4.11 7.98 4.16
C ILE A 196 -4.51 6.67 4.81
N ALA A 197 -4.08 5.55 4.22
CA ALA A 197 -4.42 4.22 4.67
C ALA A 197 -3.19 3.50 5.22
N GLY A 198 -3.25 3.06 6.48
CA GLY A 198 -2.14 2.36 7.15
C GLY A 198 -0.81 3.10 7.07
N ALA A 199 -0.84 4.44 7.13
CA ALA A 199 0.30 5.31 6.85
C ALA A 199 1.03 5.73 8.14
N PRO A 200 2.33 5.49 8.27
CA PRO A 200 3.08 5.91 9.45
C PRO A 200 3.47 7.40 9.34
N LEU A 201 2.86 8.24 10.16
CA LEU A 201 3.17 9.67 10.25
C LEU A 201 3.92 10.04 11.53
N SER A 202 3.70 9.31 12.62
CA SER A 202 4.43 9.44 13.86
C SER A 202 5.10 8.11 14.19
N TYR A 203 6.36 7.94 13.78
CA TYR A 203 7.07 6.66 13.92
C TYR A 203 7.38 6.29 15.38
N TRP A 204 7.49 7.27 16.27
CA TRP A 204 7.75 7.05 17.68
C TRP A 204 6.50 6.66 18.46
N ALA A 205 5.33 6.99 17.97
CA ALA A 205 4.08 6.52 18.52
C ALA A 205 3.95 5.00 18.36
N GLY A 206 3.19 4.37 19.23
CA GLY A 206 2.94 2.93 19.15
C GLY A 206 2.66 2.32 20.50
N TRP A 207 2.23 1.07 20.50
CA TRP A 207 1.97 0.31 21.70
C TRP A 207 3.22 -0.45 22.16
N ARG A 208 3.46 -0.46 23.45
CA ARG A 208 4.59 -1.19 24.03
C ARG A 208 4.55 -2.66 23.62
N GLY A 209 5.63 -3.15 23.01
CA GLY A 209 5.78 -4.54 22.57
C GLY A 209 5.05 -4.91 21.29
N MET A 210 4.27 -4.01 20.68
CA MET A 210 3.51 -4.32 19.47
C MET A 210 4.08 -3.69 18.19
N ASN A 211 5.00 -2.79 18.31
CA ASN A 211 5.66 -2.17 17.16
C ASN A 211 7.17 -2.12 17.37
N PRO A 212 7.92 -3.14 16.91
CA PRO A 212 9.36 -3.18 17.07
C PRO A 212 10.08 -2.05 16.32
N MET A 213 9.51 -1.50 15.25
CA MET A 213 10.15 -0.44 14.46
C MET A 213 10.40 0.83 15.27
N ARG A 214 9.55 1.15 16.24
CA ARG A 214 9.76 2.33 17.10
C ARG A 214 11.04 2.27 17.94
N TYR A 215 11.61 1.11 18.13
CA TYR A 215 12.82 0.90 18.92
C TYR A 215 14.07 0.68 18.07
N ALA A 216 13.90 0.44 16.76
CA ALA A 216 14.98 -0.01 15.89
C ALA A 216 16.17 0.97 15.87
N GLY A 217 15.92 2.26 15.73
CA GLY A 217 16.98 3.27 15.74
C GLY A 217 17.76 3.33 17.05
N GLY A 218 17.07 3.20 18.18
CA GLY A 218 17.72 3.15 19.51
C GLY A 218 18.52 1.87 19.74
N LEU A 219 17.95 0.72 19.40
CA LEU A 219 18.61 -0.58 19.55
C LEU A 219 19.83 -0.74 18.64
N LEU A 220 19.79 -0.21 17.43
CA LEU A 220 20.87 -0.27 16.46
C LEU A 220 21.89 0.86 16.57
N GLY A 221 21.68 1.83 17.48
CA GLY A 221 22.55 2.98 17.64
C GLY A 221 22.43 4.01 16.51
N GLY A 222 21.24 4.15 15.91
CA GLY A 222 20.95 5.08 14.82
C GLY A 222 20.78 4.42 13.47
N SER A 223 21.13 5.11 12.40
CA SER A 223 20.85 4.74 11.01
C SER A 223 22.06 4.21 10.23
N TRP A 224 23.19 3.98 10.89
CA TRP A 224 24.45 3.58 10.24
C TRP A 224 24.33 2.31 9.38
N LEU A 225 23.46 1.38 9.77
CA LEU A 225 23.24 0.13 9.01
C LEU A 225 22.62 0.43 7.63
N THR A 226 21.79 1.46 7.54
CA THR A 226 21.20 1.91 6.27
C THR A 226 22.29 2.48 5.36
N ALA A 227 23.23 3.27 5.89
CA ALA A 227 24.39 3.76 5.16
C ALA A 227 25.24 2.59 4.66
N LEU A 228 25.60 1.66 5.54
CA LEU A 228 26.40 0.48 5.20
C LEU A 228 25.76 -0.35 4.07
N THR A 229 24.46 -0.62 4.14
CA THR A 229 23.76 -1.40 3.09
C THR A 229 23.74 -0.65 1.76
N SER A 230 23.64 0.66 1.77
CA SER A 230 23.72 1.49 0.56
C SER A 230 25.13 1.51 -0.02
N ASP A 231 26.16 1.60 0.81
CA ASP A 231 27.57 1.57 0.39
C ASP A 231 27.92 0.22 -0.24
N LEU A 232 27.47 -0.88 0.37
CA LEU A 232 27.65 -2.23 -0.19
C LEU A 232 26.88 -2.43 -1.51
N GLY A 233 25.82 -1.67 -1.74
CA GLY A 233 25.01 -1.65 -2.96
C GLY A 233 25.47 -0.64 -4.02
N ASP A 234 26.71 -0.13 -3.96
CA ASP A 234 27.23 0.88 -4.87
C ASP A 234 26.36 2.15 -4.93
N GLY A 235 26.00 2.67 -3.76
CA GLY A 235 25.15 3.84 -3.59
C GLY A 235 23.65 3.57 -3.73
N LYS A 236 23.24 2.32 -3.89
CA LYS A 236 21.83 1.90 -3.99
C LYS A 236 21.45 1.03 -2.81
N PHE A 237 20.29 1.29 -2.27
CA PHE A 237 19.66 0.46 -1.25
C PHE A 237 18.70 -0.53 -1.94
N ASP A 238 18.93 -1.83 -1.76
CA ASP A 238 18.03 -2.86 -2.27
C ASP A 238 16.76 -2.93 -1.43
N GLY A 239 15.61 -2.70 -2.06
CA GLY A 239 14.30 -2.79 -1.42
C GLY A 239 13.97 -4.19 -0.86
N ALA A 240 14.68 -5.22 -1.29
CA ALA A 240 14.56 -6.56 -0.70
C ALA A 240 14.81 -6.56 0.81
N TRP A 241 15.65 -5.65 1.34
CA TRP A 241 15.87 -5.50 2.78
C TRP A 241 14.62 -5.03 3.53
N LEU A 242 13.82 -4.15 2.93
CA LEU A 242 12.56 -3.71 3.53
C LEU A 242 11.53 -4.84 3.54
N VAL A 243 11.42 -5.56 2.43
CA VAL A 243 10.53 -6.72 2.33
C VAL A 243 10.93 -7.81 3.31
N GLN A 244 12.23 -8.08 3.47
CA GLN A 244 12.75 -9.04 4.44
C GLN A 244 12.39 -8.66 5.89
N ASN A 245 12.39 -7.36 6.23
CA ASN A 245 11.94 -6.93 7.54
C ASN A 245 10.47 -7.27 7.81
N PHE A 246 9.60 -7.12 6.82
CA PHE A 246 8.20 -7.52 6.94
C PHE A 246 8.03 -9.05 7.03
N GLU A 247 8.78 -9.79 6.25
CA GLU A 247 8.81 -11.27 6.31
C GLU A 247 9.30 -11.75 7.70
N ASN A 248 10.26 -11.08 8.32
CA ASN A 248 10.79 -11.39 9.64
C ASN A 248 9.81 -11.13 10.80
N LEU A 249 8.72 -10.38 10.57
CA LEU A 249 7.67 -10.21 11.58
C LEU A 249 6.87 -11.49 11.81
N ASN A 250 6.85 -12.40 10.85
CA ASN A 250 6.21 -13.71 10.98
C ASN A 250 7.07 -14.82 10.34
N PRO A 251 8.21 -15.19 10.94
CA PRO A 251 9.13 -16.16 10.37
C PRO A 251 8.52 -17.56 10.22
N ALA A 252 7.58 -17.95 11.08
CA ALA A 252 6.86 -19.21 10.95
C ALA A 252 6.05 -19.28 9.63
N ASN A 253 5.42 -18.18 9.24
CA ASN A 253 4.74 -18.12 7.94
C ASN A 253 5.75 -18.13 6.79
N THR A 254 6.77 -17.30 6.85
CA THR A 254 7.74 -17.13 5.76
C THR A 254 8.52 -18.42 5.47
N LEU A 255 9.02 -19.07 6.51
CA LEU A 255 9.91 -20.25 6.37
C LEU A 255 9.13 -21.55 6.19
N TRP A 256 7.89 -21.66 6.71
CA TRP A 256 7.17 -22.93 6.77
C TRP A 256 5.76 -22.85 6.19
N SER A 257 4.85 -22.09 6.79
CA SER A 257 3.43 -22.21 6.48
C SER A 257 3.09 -21.79 5.06
N LYS A 258 3.70 -20.73 4.53
CA LYS A 258 3.53 -20.25 3.16
C LYS A 258 3.96 -21.32 2.14
N GLN A 259 5.12 -21.91 2.34
CA GLN A 259 5.68 -22.91 1.44
C GLN A 259 4.93 -24.23 1.54
N TYR A 260 4.61 -24.66 2.76
CA TYR A 260 3.83 -25.88 2.97
C TYR A 260 2.40 -25.77 2.43
N ASN A 261 1.76 -24.61 2.58
CA ASN A 261 0.44 -24.37 1.99
C ASN A 261 0.47 -24.48 0.46
N LEU A 262 1.51 -23.93 -0.19
CA LEU A 262 1.69 -24.09 -1.64
C LEU A 262 1.91 -25.56 -2.01
N TYR A 263 2.82 -26.27 -1.32
CA TYR A 263 3.10 -27.68 -1.59
C TYR A 263 1.84 -28.55 -1.41
N SER A 264 1.15 -28.39 -0.29
CA SER A 264 -0.01 -29.23 0.04
C SER A 264 -1.24 -28.96 -0.81
N LYS A 265 -1.33 -27.79 -1.44
CA LYS A 265 -2.45 -27.32 -2.27
C LYS A 265 -1.99 -26.85 -3.65
N VAL A 266 -0.93 -27.48 -4.18
CA VAL A 266 -0.30 -27.03 -5.44
C VAL A 266 -1.26 -26.98 -6.62
N ASP A 267 -2.30 -27.81 -6.61
CA ASP A 267 -3.33 -27.87 -7.64
C ASP A 267 -4.20 -26.60 -7.71
N THR A 268 -4.35 -25.87 -6.62
CA THR A 268 -5.26 -24.73 -6.51
C THR A 268 -4.58 -23.41 -6.13
N GLU A 269 -3.45 -23.46 -5.41
CA GLU A 269 -2.80 -22.28 -4.86
C GLU A 269 -1.70 -21.70 -5.76
N ALA A 270 -1.23 -22.42 -6.78
CA ALA A 270 -0.11 -21.99 -7.62
C ALA A 270 -0.34 -20.61 -8.27
N GLY A 271 -1.50 -20.38 -8.85
CA GLY A 271 -1.82 -19.09 -9.50
C GLY A 271 -1.84 -17.93 -8.52
N ARG A 272 -2.45 -18.10 -7.35
CA ARG A 272 -2.48 -17.08 -6.28
C ARG A 272 -1.08 -16.78 -5.75
N TYR A 273 -0.28 -17.82 -5.53
CA TYR A 273 1.11 -17.69 -5.09
C TYR A 273 1.95 -16.92 -6.11
N LEU A 274 1.90 -17.30 -7.38
CA LEU A 274 2.65 -16.62 -8.45
C LEU A 274 2.24 -15.15 -8.60
N SER A 275 0.94 -14.85 -8.52
CA SER A 275 0.45 -13.46 -8.57
C SER A 275 0.97 -12.62 -7.41
N PHE A 276 0.96 -13.18 -6.19
CA PHE A 276 1.50 -12.51 -5.02
C PHE A 276 3.02 -12.31 -5.10
N GLU A 277 3.77 -13.35 -5.48
CA GLU A 277 5.22 -13.28 -5.57
C GLU A 277 5.72 -12.36 -6.69
N LYS A 278 4.95 -12.18 -7.75
CA LYS A 278 5.24 -11.20 -8.80
C LYS A 278 5.28 -9.78 -8.27
N TRP A 279 4.37 -9.46 -7.36
CA TRP A 279 4.32 -8.16 -6.68
C TRP A 279 5.34 -8.08 -5.55
N TRP A 280 5.26 -9.00 -4.60
CA TRP A 280 6.04 -9.01 -3.37
C TRP A 280 7.54 -9.20 -3.61
N GLY A 281 7.90 -10.04 -4.57
CA GLY A 281 9.27 -10.30 -4.97
C GLY A 281 9.80 -9.42 -6.10
N GLY A 282 9.00 -8.51 -6.66
CA GLY A 282 9.41 -7.56 -7.70
C GLY A 282 10.16 -6.36 -7.10
N HIS A 283 11.26 -6.61 -6.39
CA HIS A 283 11.95 -5.61 -5.59
C HIS A 283 12.43 -4.41 -6.40
N VAL A 284 12.42 -3.24 -5.77
CA VAL A 284 12.85 -1.96 -6.33
C VAL A 284 13.96 -1.36 -5.48
N PHE A 285 14.82 -0.56 -6.11
CA PHE A 285 15.93 0.10 -5.45
C PHE A 285 15.57 1.55 -5.07
N LEU A 286 16.20 2.03 -3.99
CA LEU A 286 16.24 3.44 -3.62
C LEU A 286 17.68 3.94 -3.73
N ASN A 287 17.87 5.24 -3.89
CA ASN A 287 19.21 5.83 -3.69
C ASN A 287 19.60 5.76 -2.22
N GLY A 288 20.88 5.60 -1.94
CA GLY A 288 21.42 5.67 -0.60
C GLY A 288 21.00 6.95 0.15
N PRO A 289 21.16 8.15 -0.43
CA PRO A 289 20.69 9.40 0.19
C PRO A 289 19.19 9.45 0.48
N GLU A 290 18.33 8.87 -0.38
CA GLU A 290 16.88 8.84 -0.14
C GLU A 290 16.52 7.99 1.07
N ILE A 291 16.99 6.75 1.11
CA ILE A 291 16.69 5.86 2.24
C ILE A 291 17.32 6.39 3.53
N GLN A 292 18.51 6.97 3.45
CA GLN A 292 19.15 7.60 4.61
C GLN A 292 18.31 8.77 5.13
N TYR A 293 17.82 9.65 4.25
CA TYR A 293 16.92 10.74 4.61
C TYR A 293 15.65 10.23 5.30
N ILE A 294 15.02 9.18 4.75
CA ILE A 294 13.80 8.56 5.30
C ILE A 294 14.08 8.04 6.71
N VAL A 295 15.15 7.27 6.88
CA VAL A 295 15.48 6.68 8.19
C VAL A 295 15.85 7.75 9.21
N ASP A 296 16.71 8.70 8.86
CA ASP A 296 17.18 9.75 9.78
C ASP A 296 16.07 10.71 10.20
N ASN A 297 15.21 11.10 9.27
CA ASN A 297 14.22 12.16 9.54
C ASN A 297 12.86 11.62 9.98
N LEU A 298 12.47 10.44 9.50
CA LEU A 298 11.16 9.86 9.80
C LEU A 298 11.27 8.75 10.84
N PHE A 299 12.01 7.66 10.56
CA PHE A 299 12.03 6.48 11.43
C PHE A 299 12.74 6.72 12.76
N VAL A 300 13.91 7.33 12.70
CA VAL A 300 14.72 7.65 13.89
C VAL A 300 14.41 9.06 14.41
N GLY A 301 14.30 10.03 13.51
CA GLY A 301 14.12 11.43 13.88
C GLY A 301 12.71 11.83 14.27
N ASN A 302 11.68 11.14 13.77
CA ASN A 302 10.24 11.47 13.97
C ASN A 302 9.91 12.97 13.72
N ARG A 303 10.57 13.55 12.70
CA ARG A 303 10.57 15.02 12.50
C ARG A 303 9.35 15.53 11.74
N LEU A 304 8.61 14.66 11.07
CA LEU A 304 7.40 15.03 10.32
C LEU A 304 6.27 15.43 11.27
N SER A 305 5.96 14.57 12.24
CA SER A 305 4.89 14.81 13.21
C SER A 305 5.17 15.96 14.19
N THR A 306 6.39 16.49 14.18
CA THR A 306 6.80 17.64 15.03
C THR A 306 7.08 18.90 14.23
N ALA A 307 6.71 18.95 12.94
CA ALA A 307 7.02 20.04 12.00
C ALA A 307 8.52 20.42 11.98
N GLY A 308 9.40 19.43 12.21
CA GLY A 308 10.84 19.62 12.28
C GLY A 308 11.57 19.50 10.95
N LEU A 309 10.85 19.25 9.85
CA LEU A 309 11.42 19.13 8.50
C LEU A 309 11.44 20.49 7.80
N VAL A 310 12.51 20.73 7.05
CA VAL A 310 12.68 21.92 6.20
C VAL A 310 13.22 21.46 4.86
N THR A 311 12.66 21.94 3.77
CA THR A 311 13.13 21.66 2.41
C THR A 311 14.46 22.36 2.13
N SER A 312 15.15 21.98 1.06
CA SER A 312 16.43 22.56 0.64
C SER A 312 16.32 24.06 0.29
N ASP A 313 15.13 24.53 -0.09
CA ASP A 313 14.81 25.94 -0.35
C ASP A 313 14.22 26.68 0.86
N GLY A 314 14.27 26.06 2.04
CA GLY A 314 13.93 26.72 3.32
C GLY A 314 12.47 26.68 3.70
N ILE A 315 11.61 25.95 2.98
CA ILE A 315 10.19 25.82 3.33
C ILE A 315 10.05 24.79 4.47
N ARG A 316 9.37 25.21 5.56
CA ARG A 316 9.03 24.28 6.64
C ARG A 316 7.88 23.39 6.21
N ILE A 317 8.07 22.09 6.37
CA ILE A 317 7.01 21.09 6.17
C ILE A 317 6.22 20.97 7.47
N ASP A 318 5.06 21.57 7.49
CA ASP A 318 4.16 21.58 8.64
C ASP A 318 2.79 21.07 8.20
N LEU A 319 2.36 19.92 8.72
CA LEU A 319 1.10 19.30 8.33
C LEU A 319 -0.12 20.16 8.66
N ARG A 320 0.02 21.15 9.54
CA ARG A 320 -1.01 22.15 9.83
C ARG A 320 -1.28 23.11 8.67
N ASN A 321 -0.43 23.11 7.64
CA ASN A 321 -0.65 23.89 6.42
C ASN A 321 -1.57 23.20 5.41
N ILE A 322 -1.90 21.92 5.61
CA ILE A 322 -2.83 21.20 4.75
C ILE A 322 -4.21 21.82 4.88
N ARG A 323 -4.88 22.06 3.75
CA ARG A 323 -6.20 22.71 3.68
C ARG A 323 -7.34 21.76 3.36
N SER A 324 -7.00 20.64 2.73
CA SER A 324 -7.98 19.63 2.36
C SER A 324 -8.30 18.71 3.55
N PRO A 325 -9.50 18.14 3.61
CA PRO A 325 -9.82 17.11 4.59
C PRO A 325 -8.85 15.92 4.49
N VAL A 326 -8.41 15.43 5.64
CA VAL A 326 -7.55 14.24 5.75
C VAL A 326 -8.36 13.10 6.34
N VAL A 327 -8.56 12.04 5.56
CA VAL A 327 -9.19 10.80 6.00
C VAL A 327 -8.10 9.82 6.41
N VAL A 328 -8.11 9.38 7.66
CA VAL A 328 -7.13 8.45 8.22
C VAL A 328 -7.78 7.09 8.40
N PHE A 329 -7.37 6.11 7.61
CA PHE A 329 -7.82 4.74 7.77
C PHE A 329 -6.70 3.86 8.36
N CYS A 330 -6.96 3.24 9.51
CA CYS A 330 -6.01 2.40 10.22
C CYS A 330 -6.68 1.18 10.85
N SER A 331 -5.91 0.25 11.39
CA SER A 331 -6.44 -0.99 11.97
C SER A 331 -5.70 -1.40 13.24
N LYS A 332 -6.43 -1.89 14.23
CA LYS A 332 -5.88 -2.49 15.46
C LYS A 332 -5.13 -3.81 15.18
N GLY A 333 -5.45 -4.48 14.06
CA GLY A 333 -4.76 -5.68 13.62
C GLY A 333 -3.45 -5.42 12.86
N ASP A 334 -3.14 -4.15 12.57
CA ASP A 334 -1.93 -3.75 11.88
C ASP A 334 -0.73 -3.72 12.84
N ASN A 335 0.22 -4.62 12.62
CA ASN A 335 1.45 -4.71 13.41
C ASN A 335 2.65 -3.96 12.79
N ILE A 336 2.47 -3.36 11.61
CA ILE A 336 3.48 -2.56 10.91
C ILE A 336 3.24 -1.08 11.21
N THR A 337 2.02 -0.59 10.94
CA THR A 337 1.59 0.79 11.22
C THR A 337 0.32 0.79 12.07
N PRO A 338 0.43 0.47 13.37
CA PRO A 338 -0.74 0.46 14.25
C PRO A 338 -1.35 1.86 14.40
N PRO A 339 -2.62 1.98 14.83
CA PRO A 339 -3.32 3.27 14.93
C PRO A 339 -2.53 4.41 15.60
N PRO A 340 -1.75 4.20 16.67
CA PRO A 340 -0.96 5.29 17.23
C PRO A 340 0.07 5.89 16.26
N GLN A 341 0.66 5.10 15.36
CA GLN A 341 1.59 5.63 14.36
C GLN A 341 0.89 6.41 13.24
N THR A 342 -0.33 6.03 12.93
CA THR A 342 -1.12 6.69 11.88
C THR A 342 -1.83 7.95 12.41
N LEU A 343 -2.24 7.96 13.68
CA LEU A 343 -3.00 9.06 14.32
C LEU A 343 -2.13 9.94 15.23
N GLY A 344 -0.95 9.48 15.67
CA GLY A 344 -0.13 10.16 16.67
C GLY A 344 0.38 11.54 16.27
N TRP A 345 0.43 11.86 14.96
CA TRP A 345 0.78 13.19 14.47
C TRP A 345 -0.21 14.27 14.92
N ILE A 346 -1.47 13.87 15.16
CA ILE A 346 -2.50 14.81 15.63
C ILE A 346 -2.12 15.37 17.02
N PRO A 347 -1.98 14.58 18.08
CA PRO A 347 -1.57 15.11 19.37
C PRO A 347 -0.10 15.57 19.44
N ASP A 348 0.74 15.20 18.46
CA ASP A 348 2.10 15.74 18.36
C ASP A 348 2.11 17.20 17.87
N LEU A 349 1.14 17.59 17.03
CA LEU A 349 1.04 18.94 16.42
C LEU A 349 0.01 19.84 17.08
N TYR A 350 -1.08 19.29 17.61
CA TYR A 350 -2.18 20.07 18.20
C TYR A 350 -2.30 19.78 19.70
N GLN A 351 -2.42 20.84 20.48
CA GLN A 351 -2.58 20.71 21.95
C GLN A 351 -4.02 20.35 22.33
N ASP A 352 -4.98 20.84 21.53
CA ASP A 352 -6.40 20.61 21.74
C ASP A 352 -7.20 20.80 20.43
N ASP A 353 -8.52 20.56 20.49
CA ASP A 353 -9.43 20.72 19.37
C ASP A 353 -9.52 22.19 18.89
N ALA A 354 -9.30 23.17 19.75
CA ALA A 354 -9.34 24.58 19.38
C ALA A 354 -8.19 24.94 18.43
N GLU A 355 -7.02 24.31 18.58
CA GLU A 355 -5.92 24.46 17.62
C GLU A 355 -6.24 23.86 16.25
N VAL A 356 -6.94 22.71 16.19
CA VAL A 356 -7.40 22.13 14.92
C VAL A 356 -8.33 23.09 14.20
N LEU A 357 -9.29 23.65 14.93
CA LEU A 357 -10.22 24.66 14.40
C LEU A 357 -9.48 25.94 13.94
N ALA A 358 -8.50 26.41 14.71
CA ALA A 358 -7.71 27.61 14.37
C ALA A 358 -6.87 27.43 13.09
N HIS A 359 -6.50 26.19 12.77
CA HIS A 359 -5.78 25.85 11.55
C HIS A 359 -6.71 25.50 10.36
N ASP A 360 -8.03 25.62 10.55
CA ASP A 360 -9.03 25.31 9.51
C ASP A 360 -8.88 23.91 8.96
N GLN A 361 -8.56 22.92 9.83
CA GLN A 361 -8.26 21.56 9.42
C GLN A 361 -9.41 20.61 9.74
N THR A 362 -9.76 19.77 8.76
CA THR A 362 -10.74 18.68 8.91
C THR A 362 -10.01 17.33 8.88
N ILE A 363 -10.18 16.56 9.95
CA ILE A 363 -9.59 15.22 10.09
C ILE A 363 -10.72 14.23 10.34
N VAL A 364 -10.85 13.24 9.47
CA VAL A 364 -11.79 12.12 9.62
C VAL A 364 -10.99 10.86 9.84
N TYR A 365 -11.28 10.07 10.87
CA TYR A 365 -10.56 8.80 11.07
C TYR A 365 -11.50 7.62 11.22
N ALA A 366 -11.10 6.49 10.66
CA ALA A 366 -11.75 5.19 10.82
C ALA A 366 -10.75 4.15 11.29
N VAL A 367 -11.14 3.35 12.29
CA VAL A 367 -10.28 2.31 12.87
C VAL A 367 -10.95 0.95 12.69
N HIS A 368 -10.35 0.09 11.87
CA HIS A 368 -10.79 -1.29 11.72
C HIS A 368 -10.32 -2.14 12.90
N GLU A 369 -11.14 -3.10 13.35
CA GLU A 369 -10.85 -3.86 14.57
C GLU A 369 -9.71 -4.87 14.44
N SER A 370 -9.50 -5.51 13.27
CA SER A 370 -8.66 -6.70 13.21
C SER A 370 -7.88 -6.94 11.92
N ILE A 371 -8.07 -6.11 10.88
CA ILE A 371 -7.41 -6.35 9.60
C ILE A 371 -5.89 -6.12 9.72
N GLY A 372 -5.09 -7.02 9.17
CA GLY A 372 -3.63 -6.85 9.11
C GLY A 372 -3.23 -5.83 8.04
N HIS A 373 -1.99 -5.34 8.12
CA HIS A 373 -1.47 -4.26 7.28
C HIS A 373 -1.79 -4.41 5.78
N LEU A 374 -1.37 -5.50 5.17
CA LEU A 374 -1.65 -5.72 3.75
C LEU A 374 -3.15 -5.83 3.44
N GLY A 375 -3.96 -6.28 4.40
CA GLY A 375 -5.40 -6.38 4.23
C GLY A 375 -6.07 -5.02 4.02
N ILE A 376 -5.51 -3.95 4.56
CA ILE A 376 -6.00 -2.57 4.36
C ILE A 376 -6.04 -2.22 2.87
N PHE A 377 -5.06 -2.67 2.09
CA PHE A 377 -4.87 -2.29 0.69
C PHE A 377 -5.35 -3.35 -0.32
N VAL A 378 -5.20 -4.64 0.02
CA VAL A 378 -5.40 -5.73 -0.96
C VAL A 378 -6.60 -6.64 -0.64
N SER A 379 -7.30 -6.41 0.46
CA SER A 379 -8.49 -7.18 0.80
C SER A 379 -9.70 -6.71 0.01
N GLY A 380 -10.32 -7.63 -0.76
CA GLY A 380 -11.57 -7.31 -1.45
C GLY A 380 -12.75 -7.03 -0.51
N SER A 381 -12.74 -7.52 0.73
CA SER A 381 -13.77 -7.17 1.72
C SER A 381 -13.63 -5.71 2.19
N VAL A 382 -12.40 -5.27 2.48
CA VAL A 382 -12.10 -3.88 2.84
C VAL A 382 -12.43 -2.93 1.68
N ALA A 383 -12.08 -3.31 0.45
CA ALA A 383 -12.40 -2.48 -0.72
C ALA A 383 -13.91 -2.28 -0.88
N ARG A 384 -14.72 -3.35 -0.72
CA ARG A 384 -16.19 -3.27 -0.85
C ARG A 384 -16.90 -2.63 0.33
N LYS A 385 -16.22 -2.37 1.43
CA LYS A 385 -16.78 -1.75 2.63
C LYS A 385 -16.11 -0.39 2.86
N GLU A 386 -14.92 -0.37 3.41
CA GLU A 386 -14.27 0.85 3.85
C GLU A 386 -13.91 1.78 2.68
N HIS A 387 -13.21 1.31 1.66
CA HIS A 387 -12.84 2.14 0.52
C HIS A 387 -14.05 2.61 -0.28
N GLN A 388 -15.08 1.77 -0.41
CA GLN A 388 -16.33 2.16 -1.07
C GLN A 388 -17.06 3.26 -0.29
N GLU A 389 -17.14 3.16 1.04
CA GLU A 389 -17.80 4.17 1.86
C GLU A 389 -17.02 5.51 1.83
N PHE A 390 -15.69 5.49 1.88
CA PHE A 390 -14.91 6.71 1.72
C PHE A 390 -15.14 7.35 0.35
N THR A 391 -15.09 6.57 -0.73
CA THR A 391 -15.29 7.08 -2.09
C THR A 391 -16.70 7.62 -2.28
N SER A 392 -17.72 6.92 -1.79
CA SER A 392 -19.13 7.33 -1.95
C SER A 392 -19.48 8.58 -1.16
N ASN A 393 -18.78 8.84 -0.05
CA ASN A 393 -19.02 9.99 0.81
C ASN A 393 -17.98 11.11 0.63
N ILE A 394 -17.14 11.04 -0.40
CA ILE A 394 -16.00 11.94 -0.53
C ILE A 394 -16.39 13.40 -0.66
N GLU A 395 -17.49 13.70 -1.36
CA GLU A 395 -17.99 15.06 -1.51
C GLU A 395 -18.58 15.59 -0.19
N MET A 396 -19.20 14.73 0.60
CA MET A 396 -19.69 15.11 1.93
C MET A 396 -18.51 15.37 2.89
N ILE A 397 -17.45 14.56 2.80
CA ILE A 397 -16.24 14.74 3.59
C ILE A 397 -15.58 16.09 3.24
N ASP A 398 -15.57 16.47 1.96
CA ASP A 398 -14.94 17.71 1.49
C ASP A 398 -15.60 18.97 2.04
N VAL A 399 -16.87 18.91 2.39
CA VAL A 399 -17.62 20.06 2.93
C VAL A 399 -17.79 20.03 4.45
N LEU A 400 -17.20 19.07 5.15
CA LEU A 400 -17.23 19.03 6.61
C LEU A 400 -16.52 20.27 7.17
N PRO A 401 -17.10 20.92 8.20
CA PRO A 401 -16.42 22.00 8.88
C PRO A 401 -15.12 21.51 9.55
N PRO A 402 -14.19 22.40 9.88
CA PRO A 402 -12.98 22.04 10.62
C PRO A 402 -13.30 21.30 11.91
N GLY A 403 -12.48 20.28 12.22
CA GLY A 403 -12.65 19.44 13.40
C GLY A 403 -12.08 18.04 13.23
N ILE A 404 -12.20 17.22 14.29
CA ILE A 404 -11.81 15.81 14.29
C ILE A 404 -13.07 14.96 14.38
N TYR A 405 -13.25 14.05 13.43
CA TYR A 405 -14.43 13.22 13.28
C TYR A 405 -14.05 11.74 13.29
N GLN A 406 -14.78 10.94 14.06
CA GLN A 406 -14.70 9.49 13.95
C GLN A 406 -15.74 9.00 12.96
N ALA A 407 -15.31 8.27 11.94
CA ALA A 407 -16.18 7.56 11.02
C ALA A 407 -16.39 6.12 11.50
N GLU A 408 -17.63 5.73 11.75
CA GLU A 408 -18.02 4.36 12.05
C GLU A 408 -18.61 3.73 10.79
N ILE A 409 -17.96 2.67 10.30
CA ILE A 409 -18.38 1.94 9.12
C ILE A 409 -19.01 0.62 9.56
N ALA A 410 -20.31 0.55 9.51
CA ALA A 410 -21.10 -0.63 9.89
C ALA A 410 -21.49 -1.47 8.67
N ASP A 411 -21.75 -2.76 8.89
CA ASP A 411 -22.35 -3.61 7.85
C ASP A 411 -23.81 -3.20 7.64
N LYS A 412 -24.24 -3.15 6.36
CA LYS A 412 -25.65 -2.89 6.03
C LYS A 412 -26.52 -4.02 6.55
N THR A 413 -27.49 -3.67 7.36
CA THR A 413 -28.56 -4.55 7.80
C THR A 413 -29.85 -4.18 7.09
N PRO A 414 -30.88 -5.05 7.07
CA PRO A 414 -32.18 -4.72 6.47
C PRO A 414 -32.84 -3.45 7.07
N ASP A 415 -32.44 -3.07 8.28
CA ASP A 415 -32.94 -1.91 9.01
C ASP A 415 -32.04 -0.67 8.90
N THR A 416 -30.96 -0.75 8.12
CA THR A 416 -30.07 0.38 7.87
C THR A 416 -30.73 1.29 6.82
N PRO A 417 -30.92 2.61 7.08
CA PRO A 417 -31.58 3.53 6.16
C PRO A 417 -30.86 3.69 4.83
#